data_7b69fc9d3c70c4c6efd97047c838e7a7
#
_entry.id   7b69fc9d3c70c4c6efd97047c838e7a7
#
_cell.length_a   1.000
_cell.length_b   1.000
_cell.length_c   1.000
_cell.angle_alpha   90.00
_cell.angle_beta   90.00
_cell.angle_gamma   90.00
#
_symmetry.space_group_name_H-M   'P 1'
#
loop_
_entity.id
_entity.type
_entity.pdbx_description
1 polymer ?
#
loop_
_entity_poly.entity_id
_entity_poly.type
_entity_poly.pdbx_seq_one_letter_code
_entity_poly.pdbx_strand_id
1 'polypeptide(L)'
;GSATGILKQLEQHGLAWDDSVFYQSDQIDQYHDVLQSLRFKNLVYNCTCTRQRISELSGIYDGKCSQQNLPTINASCRFSINRGLQSIGHNSDKLGFTDSVMGEFHQSLNSDVGDFVVLRRDGLISYQLAVVIDDYHQGITEIVRGFDLLDSTPRQILLQKCLNYSTPNYVHIPLALNSLGQKLSKQHFAKALIVGNESEQLWLALDWLKQNPPIELRQSSTGEILAWATAHWDLSCIPPIDAGIAAPENL
;
A
#
# COMPACT_ATOMS: atom_id res chain seq x y z
N GLY A 1 -1.43 16.91 15.81
CA GLY A 1 -2.19 16.38 14.67
C GLY A 1 -2.26 14.88 14.67
N SER A 2 -2.82 14.27 13.63
CA SER A 2 -2.99 12.80 13.54
C SER A 2 -1.67 12.04 13.54
N ALA A 3 -0.61 12.57 12.92
CA ALA A 3 0.72 11.94 12.91
C ALA A 3 1.26 11.72 14.33
N THR A 4 1.28 12.76 15.15
CA THR A 4 1.73 12.65 16.55
C THR A 4 0.89 11.65 17.35
N GLY A 5 -0.42 11.60 17.08
CA GLY A 5 -1.32 10.63 17.74
C GLY A 5 -1.01 9.18 17.35
N ILE A 6 -0.72 8.93 16.07
CA ILE A 6 -0.34 7.59 15.56
C ILE A 6 0.97 7.13 16.20
N LEU A 7 2.00 7.97 16.18
CA LEU A 7 3.30 7.65 16.78
C LEU A 7 3.17 7.31 18.26
N LYS A 8 2.41 8.13 19.01
CA LYS A 8 2.14 7.85 20.43
C LYS A 8 1.43 6.52 20.65
N GLN A 9 0.45 6.18 19.81
CA GLN A 9 -0.24 4.88 19.89
C GLN A 9 0.70 3.71 19.61
N LEU A 10 1.58 3.81 18.60
CA LEU A 10 2.59 2.79 18.33
C LEU A 10 3.52 2.60 19.53
N GLU A 11 4.05 3.68 20.10
CA GLU A 11 4.89 3.63 21.31
C GLU A 11 4.16 2.97 22.50
N GLN A 12 2.89 3.31 22.75
CA GLN A 12 2.09 2.72 23.82
C GLN A 12 1.90 1.21 23.65
N HIS A 13 1.81 0.73 22.40
CA HIS A 13 1.75 -0.70 22.10
C HIS A 13 3.14 -1.38 22.08
N GLY A 14 4.22 -0.64 22.35
CA GLY A 14 5.58 -1.17 22.30
C GLY A 14 6.10 -1.40 20.87
N LEU A 15 5.41 -0.89 19.86
CA LEU A 15 5.82 -0.95 18.46
C LEU A 15 6.77 0.21 18.18
N ALA A 16 8.05 -0.02 18.42
CA ALA A 16 9.12 0.93 18.18
C ALA A 16 9.63 0.87 16.73
N TRP A 17 10.26 1.94 16.28
CA TRP A 17 10.97 2.01 15.01
C TRP A 17 12.44 2.41 15.26
N ASP A 18 13.32 2.02 14.34
CA ASP A 18 14.77 2.12 14.58
C ASP A 18 15.33 3.51 14.32
N ASP A 19 14.89 4.19 13.27
CA ASP A 19 15.46 5.46 12.83
C ASP A 19 14.54 6.66 13.08
N SER A 20 14.90 7.82 12.56
CA SER A 20 14.06 9.01 12.62
C SER A 20 12.80 8.85 11.78
N VAL A 21 11.70 9.48 12.24
CA VAL A 21 10.44 9.47 11.50
C VAL A 21 10.58 10.19 10.18
N PHE A 22 10.26 9.49 9.10
CA PHE A 22 10.31 10.01 7.74
C PHE A 22 8.97 10.65 7.36
N TYR A 23 8.99 11.91 6.98
CA TYR A 23 7.80 12.65 6.53
C TYR A 23 7.83 12.86 5.03
N GLN A 24 6.81 12.39 4.32
CA GLN A 24 6.67 12.56 2.87
C GLN A 24 6.66 14.04 2.44
N SER A 25 6.14 14.93 3.30
CA SER A 25 6.17 16.39 3.06
C SER A 25 7.57 16.97 2.91
N ASP A 26 8.57 16.33 3.47
CA ASP A 26 9.96 16.77 3.45
C ASP A 26 10.73 16.22 2.24
N GLN A 27 10.11 15.33 1.44
CA GLN A 27 10.70 14.64 0.31
C GLN A 27 10.18 15.10 -1.06
N ILE A 28 9.49 16.22 -1.10
CA ILE A 28 8.81 16.70 -2.31
C ILE A 28 9.77 16.86 -3.49
N ASP A 29 10.97 17.38 -3.26
CA ASP A 29 11.98 17.57 -4.31
C ASP A 29 12.42 16.23 -4.89
N GLN A 30 12.65 15.22 -4.06
CA GLN A 30 13.01 13.87 -4.50
C GLN A 30 11.94 13.25 -5.38
N TYR A 31 10.66 13.41 -5.02
CA TYR A 31 9.56 12.91 -5.85
C TYR A 31 9.51 13.63 -7.21
N HIS A 32 9.77 14.91 -7.23
CA HIS A 32 9.82 15.68 -8.48
C HIS A 32 10.99 15.26 -9.37
N ASP A 33 12.15 14.96 -8.81
CA ASP A 33 13.31 14.47 -9.56
C ASP A 33 13.02 13.13 -10.22
N VAL A 34 12.39 12.21 -9.50
CA VAL A 34 11.95 10.92 -10.06
C VAL A 34 10.89 11.13 -11.14
N LEU A 35 9.92 12.01 -10.93
CA LEU A 35 8.92 12.34 -11.94
C LEU A 35 9.55 12.92 -13.20
N GLN A 36 10.59 13.77 -13.09
CA GLN A 36 11.34 14.30 -14.23
C GLN A 36 12.08 13.18 -14.98
N SER A 37 12.68 12.23 -14.26
CA SER A 37 13.28 11.05 -14.86
C SER A 37 12.28 10.23 -15.68
N LEU A 38 11.08 10.01 -15.14
CA LEU A 38 9.98 9.34 -15.86
C LEU A 38 9.54 10.13 -17.11
N ARG A 39 9.51 11.46 -17.04
CA ARG A 39 9.25 12.34 -18.21
C ARG A 39 10.32 12.21 -19.26
N PHE A 40 11.59 12.25 -18.87
CA PHE A 40 12.72 12.09 -19.78
C PHE A 40 12.69 10.75 -20.52
N LYS A 41 12.32 9.68 -19.81
CA LYS A 41 12.11 8.35 -20.37
C LYS A 41 10.82 8.22 -21.21
N ASN A 42 10.02 9.29 -21.34
CA ASN A 42 8.72 9.28 -22.01
C ASN A 42 7.72 8.25 -21.43
N LEU A 43 7.82 7.94 -20.15
CA LEU A 43 6.95 6.96 -19.46
C LEU A 43 5.68 7.59 -18.91
N VAL A 44 5.61 8.91 -18.84
CA VAL A 44 4.46 9.65 -18.33
C VAL A 44 3.99 10.72 -19.31
N TYR A 45 2.74 11.15 -19.17
CA TYR A 45 2.13 12.20 -19.98
C TYR A 45 1.07 12.98 -19.19
N ASN A 46 0.73 14.19 -19.65
CA ASN A 46 -0.28 15.03 -19.00
C ASN A 46 -1.71 14.62 -19.42
N CYS A 47 -2.64 14.71 -18.49
CA CYS A 47 -4.04 14.34 -18.69
C CYS A 47 -4.98 15.37 -18.07
N THR A 48 -5.91 15.91 -18.87
CA THR A 48 -6.92 16.90 -18.46
C THR A 48 -8.30 16.30 -18.25
N CYS A 49 -8.46 14.98 -18.38
CA CYS A 49 -9.76 14.31 -18.20
C CYS A 49 -10.33 14.52 -16.81
N THR A 50 -11.65 14.71 -16.72
CA THR A 50 -12.37 14.89 -15.47
C THR A 50 -12.58 13.56 -14.73
N ARG A 51 -12.87 13.64 -13.41
CA ARG A 51 -13.25 12.45 -12.62
C ARG A 51 -14.53 11.80 -13.16
N GLN A 52 -15.50 12.61 -13.58
CA GLN A 52 -16.74 12.12 -14.17
C GLN A 52 -16.46 11.25 -15.39
N ARG A 53 -15.62 11.72 -16.35
CA ARG A 53 -15.25 10.92 -17.51
C ARG A 53 -14.60 9.58 -17.14
N ILE A 54 -13.71 9.58 -16.13
CA ILE A 54 -13.07 8.34 -15.69
C ILE A 54 -14.09 7.37 -15.07
N SER A 55 -15.05 7.88 -14.31
CA SER A 55 -16.15 7.07 -13.75
C SER A 55 -17.00 6.43 -14.85
N GLU A 56 -17.28 7.16 -15.93
CA GLU A 56 -18.01 6.65 -17.10
C GLU A 56 -17.27 5.50 -17.83
N LEU A 57 -15.94 5.40 -17.63
CA LEU A 57 -15.10 4.30 -18.11
C LEU A 57 -14.93 3.17 -17.10
N SER A 58 -15.83 3.05 -16.12
CA SER A 58 -15.72 2.05 -15.03
C SER A 58 -14.43 2.16 -14.22
N GLY A 59 -13.80 3.34 -14.19
CA GLY A 59 -12.57 3.61 -13.45
C GLY A 59 -11.27 3.29 -14.19
N ILE A 60 -11.33 2.56 -15.30
CA ILE A 60 -10.15 2.19 -16.10
C ILE A 60 -9.92 3.23 -17.20
N TYR A 61 -8.77 3.88 -17.17
CA TYR A 61 -8.48 4.96 -18.11
C TYR A 61 -8.07 4.42 -19.49
N ASP A 62 -8.73 4.90 -20.53
CA ASP A 62 -8.59 4.48 -21.93
C ASP A 62 -7.37 5.05 -22.70
N GLY A 63 -6.50 5.80 -22.02
CA GLY A 63 -5.30 6.37 -22.65
C GLY A 63 -5.55 7.57 -23.57
N LYS A 64 -6.75 8.15 -23.63
CA LYS A 64 -7.13 9.23 -24.55
C LYS A 64 -6.09 10.36 -24.69
N CYS A 65 -5.44 10.74 -23.60
CA CYS A 65 -4.46 11.85 -23.60
C CYS A 65 -3.02 11.39 -23.88
N SER A 66 -2.75 10.10 -24.01
CA SER A 66 -1.39 9.54 -24.06
C SER A 66 -0.56 10.00 -25.27
N GLN A 67 -1.22 10.36 -26.37
CA GLN A 67 -0.58 10.86 -27.59
C GLN A 67 -0.77 12.36 -27.80
N GLN A 68 -1.34 13.06 -26.81
CA GLN A 68 -1.58 14.50 -26.88
C GLN A 68 -0.47 15.26 -26.15
N ASN A 69 0.03 16.31 -26.76
CA ASN A 69 1.01 17.19 -26.11
C ASN A 69 0.27 18.24 -25.27
N LEU A 70 -0.31 17.81 -24.14
CA LEU A 70 -1.07 18.66 -23.26
C LEU A 70 -0.14 19.43 -22.29
N PRO A 71 -0.48 20.70 -21.94
CA PRO A 71 0.28 21.48 -20.99
C PRO A 71 0.23 20.84 -19.58
N THR A 72 1.18 21.22 -18.74
CA THR A 72 1.22 20.78 -17.32
C THR A 72 0.19 21.49 -16.45
N ILE A 73 -0.21 22.70 -16.84
CA ILE A 73 -1.15 23.54 -16.07
C ILE A 73 -2.53 22.88 -16.05
N ASN A 74 -3.10 22.73 -14.88
CA ASN A 74 -4.41 22.12 -14.64
C ASN A 74 -4.53 20.67 -15.17
N ALA A 75 -3.42 19.96 -15.30
CA ALA A 75 -3.36 18.57 -15.71
C ALA A 75 -2.86 17.68 -14.57
N SER A 76 -3.34 16.43 -14.53
CA SER A 76 -2.67 15.36 -13.79
C SER A 76 -1.59 14.74 -14.69
N CYS A 77 -0.59 14.10 -14.09
CA CYS A 77 0.38 13.30 -14.84
C CYS A 77 0.04 11.81 -14.66
N ARG A 78 -0.03 11.07 -15.77
CA ARG A 78 -0.29 9.63 -15.76
C ARG A 78 0.93 8.86 -16.23
N PHE A 79 1.14 7.71 -15.61
CA PHE A 79 2.10 6.71 -16.09
C PHE A 79 1.44 5.89 -17.20
N SER A 80 2.17 5.69 -18.31
CA SER A 80 1.72 4.86 -19.43
C SER A 80 2.15 3.42 -19.23
N ILE A 81 1.20 2.52 -18.99
CA ILE A 81 1.47 1.09 -18.81
C ILE A 81 2.18 0.51 -20.04
N ASN A 82 1.67 0.79 -21.24
CA ASN A 82 2.27 0.24 -22.46
C ASN A 82 3.73 0.67 -22.66
N ARG A 83 4.04 1.97 -22.46
CA ARG A 83 5.42 2.45 -22.56
C ARG A 83 6.30 1.88 -21.46
N GLY A 84 5.76 1.73 -20.25
CA GLY A 84 6.46 1.10 -19.13
C GLY A 84 6.83 -0.35 -19.42
N LEU A 85 5.88 -1.18 -19.85
CA LEU A 85 6.11 -2.58 -20.22
C LEU A 85 7.14 -2.70 -21.36
N GLN A 86 7.02 -1.87 -22.38
CA GLN A 86 8.00 -1.83 -23.48
C GLN A 86 9.40 -1.45 -22.98
N SER A 87 9.52 -0.49 -22.08
CA SER A 87 10.82 -0.01 -21.57
C SER A 87 11.60 -1.07 -20.80
N ILE A 88 10.91 -2.03 -20.21
CA ILE A 88 11.50 -3.17 -19.50
C ILE A 88 11.55 -4.45 -20.35
N GLY A 89 11.24 -4.38 -21.66
CA GLY A 89 11.23 -5.53 -22.55
C GLY A 89 10.14 -6.57 -22.26
N HIS A 90 9.06 -6.17 -21.56
CA HIS A 90 7.98 -7.08 -21.21
C HIS A 90 6.91 -7.08 -22.30
N ASN A 91 6.72 -8.23 -22.98
CA ASN A 91 5.86 -8.36 -24.16
C ASN A 91 4.40 -8.70 -23.86
N SER A 92 4.05 -8.86 -22.58
CA SER A 92 2.69 -9.14 -22.12
C SER A 92 2.17 -7.97 -21.28
N ASP A 93 0.87 -7.73 -21.26
CA ASP A 93 0.24 -6.82 -20.31
C ASP A 93 -0.03 -7.47 -18.95
N LYS A 94 0.14 -8.80 -18.86
CA LYS A 94 -0.05 -9.56 -17.64
C LYS A 94 1.22 -9.54 -16.80
N LEU A 95 1.17 -8.85 -15.67
CA LEU A 95 2.25 -8.81 -14.69
C LEU A 95 1.81 -9.53 -13.42
N GLY A 96 2.70 -10.35 -12.88
CA GLY A 96 2.43 -11.11 -11.65
C GLY A 96 3.59 -11.03 -10.66
N PHE A 97 3.30 -11.47 -9.45
CA PHE A 97 4.26 -11.65 -8.37
C PHE A 97 3.76 -12.76 -7.43
N THR A 98 4.65 -13.28 -6.59
CA THR A 98 4.30 -14.21 -5.52
C THR A 98 4.16 -13.44 -4.23
N ASP A 99 2.99 -13.49 -3.62
CA ASP A 99 2.74 -12.95 -2.27
C ASP A 99 2.96 -14.05 -1.24
N SER A 100 3.57 -13.72 -0.12
CA SER A 100 3.92 -14.73 0.89
C SER A 100 2.73 -15.34 1.62
N VAL A 101 1.55 -14.69 1.59
CA VAL A 101 0.30 -15.20 2.17
C VAL A 101 -0.70 -15.59 1.08
N MET A 102 -0.93 -14.70 0.10
CA MET A 102 -1.96 -14.88 -0.93
C MET A 102 -1.50 -15.78 -2.09
N GLY A 103 -0.20 -16.12 -2.17
CA GLY A 103 0.35 -16.94 -3.24
C GLY A 103 0.51 -16.18 -4.57
N GLU A 104 0.40 -16.89 -5.68
CA GLU A 104 0.57 -16.32 -7.02
C GLU A 104 -0.57 -15.37 -7.38
N PHE A 105 -0.22 -14.12 -7.68
CA PHE A 105 -1.16 -13.10 -8.13
C PHE A 105 -0.75 -12.54 -9.49
N HIS A 106 -1.70 -12.42 -10.40
CA HIS A 106 -1.51 -11.90 -11.75
C HIS A 106 -2.59 -10.90 -12.10
N GLN A 107 -2.22 -9.83 -12.82
CA GLN A 107 -3.13 -8.79 -13.27
C GLN A 107 -2.81 -8.36 -14.71
N SER A 108 -3.83 -8.20 -15.54
CA SER A 108 -3.70 -7.61 -16.87
C SER A 108 -3.75 -6.09 -16.74
N LEU A 109 -2.58 -5.45 -16.76
CA LEU A 109 -2.46 -4.04 -16.39
C LEU A 109 -3.28 -3.11 -17.30
N ASN A 110 -3.43 -3.44 -18.59
CA ASN A 110 -4.21 -2.60 -19.50
C ASN A 110 -5.72 -2.68 -19.24
N SER A 111 -6.26 -3.89 -19.02
CA SER A 111 -7.69 -4.11 -18.83
C SER A 111 -8.16 -3.87 -17.41
N ASP A 112 -7.31 -4.14 -16.41
CA ASP A 112 -7.71 -4.14 -15.01
C ASP A 112 -7.31 -2.83 -14.30
N VAL A 113 -6.33 -2.10 -14.82
CA VAL A 113 -5.76 -0.89 -14.20
C VAL A 113 -5.88 0.32 -15.11
N GLY A 114 -5.43 0.23 -16.35
CA GLY A 114 -5.24 1.37 -17.25
C GLY A 114 -4.12 2.33 -16.80
N ASP A 115 -3.80 3.31 -17.63
CA ASP A 115 -2.78 4.31 -17.29
C ASP A 115 -3.19 5.08 -16.02
N PHE A 116 -2.34 5.08 -15.00
CA PHE A 116 -2.67 5.57 -13.66
C PHE A 116 -1.96 6.88 -13.31
N VAL A 117 -2.58 7.64 -12.41
CA VAL A 117 -2.07 8.95 -11.97
C VAL A 117 -0.83 8.77 -11.10
N VAL A 118 0.25 9.49 -11.43
CA VAL A 118 1.48 9.60 -10.62
C VAL A 118 1.65 10.99 -10.01
N LEU A 119 1.10 12.04 -10.66
CA LEU A 119 0.98 13.38 -10.09
C LEU A 119 -0.46 13.86 -10.25
N ARG A 120 -1.06 14.28 -9.17
CA ARG A 120 -2.42 14.80 -9.13
C ARG A 120 -2.47 16.23 -9.71
N ARG A 121 -3.66 16.67 -10.10
CA ARG A 121 -3.88 18.02 -10.64
C ARG A 121 -3.58 19.14 -9.64
N ASP A 122 -3.72 18.84 -8.35
CA ASP A 122 -3.41 19.76 -7.24
C ASP A 122 -1.91 19.79 -6.88
N GLY A 123 -1.06 19.11 -7.66
CA GLY A 123 0.38 19.09 -7.48
C GLY A 123 0.88 18.02 -6.50
N LEU A 124 0.00 17.25 -5.88
CA LEU A 124 0.42 16.19 -4.96
C LEU A 124 0.82 14.93 -5.73
N ILE A 125 1.93 14.34 -5.33
CA ILE A 125 2.35 13.02 -5.82
C ILE A 125 1.32 11.97 -5.37
N SER A 126 1.02 11.02 -6.26
CA SER A 126 0.07 9.96 -5.91
C SER A 126 0.71 8.91 -5.00
N TYR A 127 -0.13 8.22 -4.23
CA TYR A 127 0.29 7.09 -3.42
C TYR A 127 1.14 6.07 -4.20
N GLN A 128 0.74 5.75 -5.43
CA GLN A 128 1.41 4.72 -6.24
C GLN A 128 2.88 5.05 -6.57
N LEU A 129 3.20 6.33 -6.74
CA LEU A 129 4.57 6.75 -6.99
C LEU A 129 5.33 7.00 -5.69
N ALA A 130 4.69 7.65 -4.70
CA ALA A 130 5.33 8.01 -3.44
C ALA A 130 5.89 6.79 -2.71
N VAL A 131 5.06 5.74 -2.50
CA VAL A 131 5.50 4.54 -1.76
C VAL A 131 6.63 3.79 -2.47
N VAL A 132 6.63 3.76 -3.80
CA VAL A 132 7.72 3.11 -4.58
C VAL A 132 9.05 3.84 -4.38
N ILE A 133 9.01 5.16 -4.31
CA ILE A 133 10.21 5.98 -4.08
C ILE A 133 10.68 5.84 -2.63
N ASP A 134 9.76 5.94 -1.68
CA ASP A 134 10.05 5.89 -0.25
C ASP A 134 10.63 4.54 0.15
N ASP A 135 10.00 3.45 -0.27
CA ASP A 135 10.44 2.08 0.01
C ASP A 135 11.86 1.83 -0.52
N TYR A 136 12.16 2.30 -1.74
CA TYR A 136 13.49 2.15 -2.31
C TYR A 136 14.55 2.95 -1.53
N HIS A 137 14.27 4.23 -1.24
CA HIS A 137 15.24 5.09 -0.56
C HIS A 137 15.46 4.74 0.90
N GLN A 138 14.46 4.16 1.56
CA GLN A 138 14.58 3.63 2.92
C GLN A 138 15.12 2.20 2.95
N GLY A 139 15.41 1.58 1.80
CA GLY A 139 15.96 0.22 1.72
C GLY A 139 14.98 -0.84 2.20
N ILE A 140 13.68 -0.64 2.03
CA ILE A 140 12.64 -1.59 2.43
C ILE A 140 12.76 -2.87 1.59
N THR A 141 12.88 -4.00 2.25
CA THR A 141 13.00 -5.33 1.63
C THR A 141 11.74 -6.16 1.75
N GLU A 142 10.87 -5.85 2.72
CA GLU A 142 9.62 -6.55 2.97
C GLU A 142 8.48 -5.56 3.24
N ILE A 143 7.34 -5.76 2.56
CA ILE A 143 6.15 -4.92 2.72
C ILE A 143 5.01 -5.79 3.23
N VAL A 144 4.59 -5.53 4.47
CA VAL A 144 3.39 -6.14 5.06
C VAL A 144 2.26 -5.12 5.07
N ARG A 145 1.13 -5.44 4.44
CA ARG A 145 0.00 -4.51 4.34
C ARG A 145 -1.34 -5.22 4.15
N GLY A 146 -2.44 -4.48 4.19
CA GLY A 146 -3.78 -5.03 4.01
C GLY A 146 -4.04 -5.52 2.58
N PHE A 147 -4.87 -6.54 2.45
CA PHE A 147 -5.30 -7.16 1.19
C PHE A 147 -5.87 -6.15 0.17
N ASP A 148 -6.48 -5.07 0.62
CA ASP A 148 -7.03 -4.01 -0.23
C ASP A 148 -5.99 -3.29 -1.11
N LEU A 149 -4.71 -3.55 -0.88
CA LEU A 149 -3.61 -3.04 -1.68
C LEU A 149 -2.98 -4.08 -2.61
N LEU A 150 -3.48 -5.32 -2.63
CA LEU A 150 -2.97 -6.39 -3.49
C LEU A 150 -2.99 -5.97 -4.97
N ASP A 151 -4.11 -5.43 -5.45
CA ASP A 151 -4.28 -4.94 -6.82
C ASP A 151 -3.37 -3.73 -7.17
N SER A 152 -2.80 -3.08 -6.17
CA SER A 152 -1.85 -1.99 -6.40
C SER A 152 -0.43 -2.49 -6.65
N THR A 153 -0.11 -3.71 -6.22
CA THR A 153 1.24 -4.27 -6.27
C THR A 153 1.81 -4.41 -7.68
N PRO A 154 1.09 -4.96 -8.68
CA PRO A 154 1.66 -5.10 -10.03
C PRO A 154 2.03 -3.76 -10.68
N ARG A 155 1.23 -2.70 -10.49
CA ARG A 155 1.57 -1.36 -11.03
C ARG A 155 2.75 -0.72 -10.30
N GLN A 156 2.94 -1.01 -8.99
CA GLN A 156 4.10 -0.58 -8.22
C GLN A 156 5.36 -1.33 -8.67
N ILE A 157 5.27 -2.64 -8.89
CA ILE A 157 6.37 -3.45 -9.46
C ILE A 157 6.77 -2.95 -10.86
N LEU A 158 5.80 -2.56 -11.70
CA LEU A 158 6.12 -1.97 -12.99
C LEU A 158 6.90 -0.65 -12.84
N LEU A 159 6.50 0.22 -11.91
CA LEU A 159 7.24 1.46 -11.61
C LEU A 159 8.65 1.15 -11.10
N GLN A 160 8.81 0.21 -10.17
CA GLN A 160 10.12 -0.21 -9.64
C GLN A 160 11.05 -0.66 -10.78
N LYS A 161 10.57 -1.53 -11.66
CA LYS A 161 11.35 -2.02 -12.81
C LYS A 161 11.73 -0.89 -13.77
N CYS A 162 10.82 0.04 -14.09
CA CYS A 162 11.10 1.19 -14.95
C CYS A 162 12.10 2.18 -14.34
N LEU A 163 12.18 2.23 -13.02
CA LEU A 163 13.11 3.07 -12.25
C LEU A 163 14.43 2.36 -11.94
N ASN A 164 14.56 1.07 -12.24
CA ASN A 164 15.66 0.19 -11.85
C ASN A 164 15.80 0.09 -10.32
N TYR A 165 14.67 0.08 -9.60
CA TYR A 165 14.60 -0.15 -8.16
C TYR A 165 14.46 -1.63 -7.87
N SER A 166 14.96 -2.07 -6.72
CA SER A 166 14.71 -3.42 -6.20
C SER A 166 13.22 -3.61 -5.92
N THR A 167 12.70 -4.80 -6.18
CA THR A 167 11.34 -5.16 -5.80
C THR A 167 11.38 -5.86 -4.44
N PRO A 168 10.70 -5.34 -3.40
CA PRO A 168 10.61 -5.99 -2.10
C PRO A 168 9.74 -7.25 -2.15
N ASN A 169 9.83 -8.07 -1.11
CA ASN A 169 8.87 -9.13 -0.86
C ASN A 169 7.54 -8.53 -0.39
N TYR A 170 6.43 -9.13 -0.79
CA TYR A 170 5.10 -8.66 -0.41
C TYR A 170 4.35 -9.69 0.43
N VAL A 171 3.67 -9.19 1.44
CA VAL A 171 2.81 -9.93 2.35
C VAL A 171 1.49 -9.16 2.48
N HIS A 172 0.42 -9.68 1.90
CA HIS A 172 -0.91 -9.09 2.06
C HIS A 172 -1.70 -9.89 3.07
N ILE A 173 -2.06 -9.25 4.19
CA ILE A 173 -2.86 -9.85 5.26
C ILE A 173 -4.35 -9.56 5.04
N PRO A 174 -5.27 -10.43 5.50
CA PRO A 174 -6.70 -10.19 5.43
C PRO A 174 -7.11 -8.85 6.03
N LEU A 175 -8.25 -8.31 5.63
CA LEU A 175 -8.81 -7.10 6.24
C LEU A 175 -9.60 -7.44 7.51
N ALA A 176 -9.45 -6.64 8.54
CA ALA A 176 -10.34 -6.68 9.70
C ALA A 176 -11.69 -6.05 9.34
N LEU A 177 -12.78 -6.82 9.47
CA LEU A 177 -14.13 -6.42 9.09
C LEU A 177 -15.01 -6.21 10.31
N ASN A 178 -15.92 -5.26 10.24
CA ASN A 178 -17.00 -5.11 11.23
C ASN A 178 -18.10 -6.18 11.01
N SER A 179 -19.12 -6.19 11.86
CA SER A 179 -20.27 -7.11 11.79
C SER A 179 -21.09 -7.00 10.50
N LEU A 180 -20.93 -5.90 9.75
CA LEU A 180 -21.58 -5.68 8.45
C LEU A 180 -20.69 -6.09 7.26
N GLY A 181 -19.53 -6.72 7.51
CA GLY A 181 -18.58 -7.10 6.47
C GLY A 181 -17.81 -5.94 5.85
N GLN A 182 -17.78 -4.77 6.48
CA GLN A 182 -17.05 -3.60 6.01
C GLN A 182 -15.70 -3.49 6.71
N LYS A 183 -14.66 -3.03 5.99
CA LYS A 183 -13.33 -2.80 6.57
C LYS A 183 -13.42 -1.90 7.80
N LEU A 184 -12.76 -2.32 8.90
CA LEU A 184 -12.56 -1.44 10.07
C LEU A 184 -11.73 -0.23 9.65
N SER A 185 -12.37 0.93 9.57
CA SER A 185 -11.75 2.18 9.16
C SER A 185 -12.49 3.37 9.74
N LYS A 186 -11.87 4.56 9.68
CA LYS A 186 -12.51 5.82 10.05
C LYS A 186 -13.80 6.10 9.25
N GLN A 187 -13.85 5.66 8.00
CA GLN A 187 -15.02 5.83 7.12
C GLN A 187 -16.22 5.00 7.57
N HIS A 188 -15.98 3.90 8.27
CA HIS A 188 -17.00 3.01 8.82
C HIS A 188 -17.10 3.08 10.35
N PHE A 189 -16.73 4.24 10.92
CA PHE A 189 -16.87 4.56 12.35
C PHE A 189 -16.20 3.54 13.29
N ALA A 190 -15.06 2.97 12.86
CA ALA A 190 -14.25 2.13 13.74
C ALA A 190 -13.92 2.89 15.04
N LYS A 191 -14.08 2.23 16.16
CA LYS A 191 -13.76 2.80 17.46
C LYS A 191 -12.26 3.13 17.54
N ALA A 192 -11.93 4.21 18.23
CA ALA A 192 -10.53 4.50 18.53
C ALA A 192 -9.98 3.44 19.50
N LEU A 193 -8.68 3.18 19.41
CA LEU A 193 -7.98 2.33 20.35
C LEU A 193 -8.14 2.88 21.78
N ILE A 194 -8.40 2.00 22.75
CA ILE A 194 -8.64 2.36 24.15
C ILE A 194 -7.29 2.42 24.85
N VAL A 195 -6.91 3.59 25.33
CA VAL A 195 -5.70 3.78 26.14
C VAL A 195 -5.81 2.98 27.45
N GLY A 196 -4.76 2.23 27.78
CA GLY A 196 -4.71 1.34 28.95
C GLY A 196 -5.10 -0.11 28.62
N ASN A 197 -5.50 -0.41 27.37
CA ASN A 197 -5.85 -1.75 26.91
C ASN A 197 -4.87 -2.30 25.86
N GLU A 198 -3.66 -1.75 25.78
CA GLU A 198 -2.69 -2.06 24.74
C GLU A 198 -2.34 -3.56 24.70
N SER A 199 -2.16 -4.19 25.86
CA SER A 199 -1.87 -5.63 25.98
C SER A 199 -3.01 -6.49 25.42
N GLU A 200 -4.23 -6.17 25.79
CA GLU A 200 -5.43 -6.85 25.30
C GLU A 200 -5.55 -6.71 23.76
N GLN A 201 -5.33 -5.52 23.24
CA GLN A 201 -5.42 -5.23 21.82
C GLN A 201 -4.35 -5.98 21.02
N LEU A 202 -3.11 -6.05 21.51
CA LEU A 202 -2.05 -6.85 20.90
C LEU A 202 -2.38 -8.34 20.91
N TRP A 203 -2.85 -8.85 22.04
CA TRP A 203 -3.24 -10.26 22.15
C TRP A 203 -4.36 -10.61 21.17
N LEU A 204 -5.41 -9.77 21.09
CA LEU A 204 -6.52 -9.95 20.15
C LEU A 204 -6.07 -9.87 18.69
N ALA A 205 -5.14 -8.99 18.37
CA ALA A 205 -4.58 -8.89 17.01
C ALA A 205 -3.81 -10.16 16.62
N LEU A 206 -3.00 -10.71 17.53
CA LEU A 206 -2.28 -11.96 17.30
C LEU A 206 -3.23 -13.15 17.16
N ASP A 207 -4.26 -13.26 18.00
CA ASP A 207 -5.27 -14.31 17.89
C ASP A 207 -6.05 -14.19 16.56
N TRP A 208 -6.41 -12.97 16.19
CA TRP A 208 -7.08 -12.69 14.91
C TRP A 208 -6.19 -13.08 13.70
N LEU A 209 -4.89 -12.84 13.78
CA LEU A 209 -3.90 -13.27 12.78
C LEU A 209 -3.57 -14.78 12.87
N LYS A 210 -4.28 -15.54 13.72
CA LYS A 210 -4.11 -17.00 13.90
C LYS A 210 -2.75 -17.41 14.44
N GLN A 211 -2.09 -16.55 15.18
CA GLN A 211 -0.81 -16.87 15.83
C GLN A 211 -0.98 -17.71 17.12
N ASN A 212 -2.22 -17.90 17.59
CA ASN A 212 -2.56 -18.72 18.76
C ASN A 212 -1.77 -18.35 20.05
N PRO A 213 -1.76 -17.06 20.45
CA PRO A 213 -1.05 -16.66 21.67
C PRO A 213 -1.64 -17.35 22.91
N PRO A 214 -0.79 -17.83 23.86
CA PRO A 214 -1.28 -18.38 25.13
C PRO A 214 -2.21 -17.40 25.84
N ILE A 215 -3.27 -17.91 26.46
CA ILE A 215 -4.28 -17.06 27.11
C ILE A 215 -3.68 -16.27 28.29
N GLU A 216 -2.65 -16.80 28.93
CA GLU A 216 -1.95 -16.18 30.04
C GLU A 216 -1.27 -14.88 29.63
N LEU A 217 -0.81 -14.78 28.36
CA LEU A 217 -0.20 -13.57 27.82
C LEU A 217 -1.18 -12.39 27.71
N ARG A 218 -2.48 -12.64 27.72
CA ARG A 218 -3.49 -11.59 27.61
C ARG A 218 -3.44 -10.55 28.73
N GLN A 219 -2.87 -10.94 29.89
CA GLN A 219 -2.67 -10.06 31.05
C GLN A 219 -1.19 -9.64 31.23
N SER A 220 -0.31 -10.03 30.31
CA SER A 220 1.09 -9.67 30.33
C SER A 220 1.33 -8.24 29.81
N SER A 221 2.53 -7.72 29.99
CA SER A 221 2.93 -6.45 29.41
C SER A 221 3.01 -6.52 27.89
N THR A 222 2.89 -5.37 27.21
CA THR A 222 3.06 -5.27 25.74
C THR A 222 4.41 -5.84 25.28
N GLY A 223 5.49 -5.60 26.07
CA GLY A 223 6.82 -6.11 25.78
C GLY A 223 6.90 -7.64 25.82
N GLU A 224 6.26 -8.30 26.80
CA GLU A 224 6.20 -9.77 26.89
C GLU A 224 5.41 -10.37 25.73
N ILE A 225 4.27 -9.74 25.37
CA ILE A 225 3.44 -10.18 24.23
C ILE A 225 4.24 -10.08 22.92
N LEU A 226 4.93 -8.97 22.68
CA LEU A 226 5.73 -8.77 21.47
C LEU A 226 6.96 -9.68 21.43
N ALA A 227 7.62 -9.92 22.56
CA ALA A 227 8.72 -10.87 22.65
C ALA A 227 8.25 -12.29 22.30
N TRP A 228 7.11 -12.71 22.84
CA TRP A 228 6.51 -14.00 22.48
C TRP A 228 6.14 -14.03 20.99
N ALA A 229 5.50 -13.00 20.48
CA ALA A 229 5.08 -12.92 19.08
C ALA A 229 6.29 -13.03 18.13
N THR A 230 7.38 -12.32 18.42
CA THR A 230 8.61 -12.38 17.62
C THR A 230 9.23 -13.78 17.61
N ALA A 231 9.17 -14.49 18.74
CA ALA A 231 9.75 -15.83 18.86
C ALA A 231 8.90 -16.94 18.22
N HIS A 232 7.58 -16.73 18.07
CA HIS A 232 6.62 -17.75 17.65
C HIS A 232 5.85 -17.37 16.38
N TRP A 233 6.23 -16.27 15.72
CA TRP A 233 5.55 -15.83 14.51
C TRP A 233 5.62 -16.88 13.40
N ASP A 234 4.47 -17.25 12.89
CA ASP A 234 4.35 -18.16 11.77
C ASP A 234 3.42 -17.55 10.69
N LEU A 235 4.04 -17.08 9.61
CA LEU A 235 3.32 -16.47 8.50
C LEU A 235 2.34 -17.45 7.84
N SER A 236 2.63 -18.76 7.87
CA SER A 236 1.76 -19.79 7.29
C SER A 236 0.44 -19.96 8.02
N CYS A 237 0.32 -19.47 9.25
CA CYS A 237 -0.94 -19.47 10.01
C CYS A 237 -1.93 -18.42 9.50
N ILE A 238 -1.46 -17.38 8.80
CA ILE A 238 -2.36 -16.34 8.27
C ILE A 238 -3.13 -16.90 7.08
N PRO A 239 -4.48 -16.93 7.12
CA PRO A 239 -5.25 -17.53 6.05
C PRO A 239 -5.20 -16.66 4.78
N PRO A 240 -5.01 -17.26 3.58
CA PRO A 240 -5.03 -16.57 2.30
C PRO A 240 -6.48 -16.25 1.88
N ILE A 241 -7.13 -15.37 2.61
CA ILE A 241 -8.54 -15.00 2.39
C ILE A 241 -8.60 -13.68 1.63
N ASP A 242 -9.23 -13.70 0.48
CA ASP A 242 -9.39 -12.59 -0.46
C ASP A 242 -10.48 -11.56 -0.07
N ALA A 243 -11.18 -11.80 1.02
CA ALA A 243 -12.19 -10.87 1.52
C ALA A 243 -11.69 -10.14 2.77
N GLY A 244 -11.71 -10.79 3.86
CA GLY A 244 -11.38 -10.25 5.18
C GLY A 244 -12.01 -11.13 6.26
N ILE A 245 -11.56 -10.93 7.47
CA ILE A 245 -12.01 -11.71 8.62
C ILE A 245 -12.71 -10.78 9.59
N ALA A 246 -13.83 -11.25 10.18
CA ALA A 246 -14.51 -10.51 11.23
C ALA A 246 -13.51 -10.17 12.35
N ALA A 247 -13.44 -8.89 12.70
CA ALA A 247 -12.62 -8.44 13.81
C ALA A 247 -13.26 -8.87 15.15
N PRO A 248 -12.46 -9.11 16.18
CA PRO A 248 -12.99 -9.26 17.53
C PRO A 248 -13.80 -8.02 17.95
N GLU A 249 -14.86 -8.21 18.74
CA GLU A 249 -15.77 -7.11 19.16
C GLU A 249 -15.07 -5.99 19.93
N ASN A 250 -13.91 -6.25 20.50
CA ASN A 250 -13.12 -5.33 21.32
C ASN A 250 -11.85 -4.80 20.65
N LEU A 251 -11.70 -5.01 19.36
CA LEU A 251 -10.64 -4.43 18.55
C LEU A 251 -11.06 -3.09 17.96
#